data_5cce80ab1874a9b0317ccefdd40d65e9
#
_entry.id   5cce80ab1874a9b0317ccefdd40d65e9
#
_cell.length_a   1.000
_cell.length_b   1.000
_cell.length_c   1.000
_cell.angle_alpha   90.00
_cell.angle_beta   90.00
_cell.angle_gamma   90.00
#
_symmetry.space_group_name_H-M   'P 1'
#
loop_
_entity.id
_entity.type
_entity.pdbx_description
1 polymer ?
#
loop_
_entity_poly.entity_id
_entity_poly.type
_entity_poly.pdbx_seq_one_letter_code
_entity_poly.pdbx_strand_id
1 'polypeptide(L)'
;IVMKKPLALLLSLCLVAALCAGCGSTPTPADDDSTTTTPEEPVTVRLGGLKGPTSMGMVKLLSDNDAGKTTNHYEFSMAGSADELTPKMLQGGLDILAVPVNLGSVLYNNSDGAVQLLAVNTLGVIYLVEKGGQTVTDWNSLKGQTIYATGKGSTPEYALNYLLEENGLDPAADVTIE
;
A
#
# COMPACT_ATOMS: atom_id res chain seq x y z
N ILE A 1 -52.53 16.72 33.84
CA ILE A 1 -51.94 17.64 34.84
C ILE A 1 -51.64 18.93 34.10
N VAL A 2 -52.45 19.97 34.35
CA VAL A 2 -52.30 21.29 33.70
C VAL A 2 -51.28 22.09 34.53
N MET A 3 -50.07 22.19 34.02
CA MET A 3 -49.04 23.08 34.60
C MET A 3 -49.46 24.52 34.43
N LYS A 4 -49.56 25.25 35.55
CA LYS A 4 -49.99 26.66 35.55
C LYS A 4 -48.93 27.51 34.77
N LYS A 5 -49.40 28.35 33.86
CA LYS A 5 -48.58 29.17 32.95
C LYS A 5 -47.37 29.91 33.60
N PRO A 6 -47.44 30.41 34.87
CA PRO A 6 -46.30 31.07 35.49
C PRO A 6 -45.12 30.11 35.83
N LEU A 7 -45.38 28.83 36.07
CA LEU A 7 -44.32 27.85 36.39
C LEU A 7 -43.52 27.46 35.14
N ALA A 8 -44.18 27.41 33.98
CA ALA A 8 -43.49 27.16 32.70
C ALA A 8 -42.58 28.33 32.28
N LEU A 9 -43.00 29.57 32.59
CA LEU A 9 -42.21 30.77 32.29
C LEU A 9 -40.95 30.86 33.16
N LEU A 10 -41.06 30.50 34.44
CA LEU A 10 -39.90 30.44 35.35
C LEU A 10 -38.91 29.37 34.96
N LEU A 11 -39.35 28.20 34.51
CA LEU A 11 -38.47 27.13 34.05
C LEU A 11 -37.72 27.53 32.76
N SER A 12 -38.37 28.23 31.84
CA SER A 12 -37.74 28.70 30.59
C SER A 12 -36.71 29.80 30.85
N LEU A 13 -36.95 30.68 31.82
CA LEU A 13 -36.02 31.75 32.18
C LEU A 13 -34.74 31.20 32.84
N CYS A 14 -34.85 30.17 33.67
CA CYS A 14 -33.69 29.49 34.25
C CYS A 14 -32.84 28.78 33.22
N LEU A 15 -33.43 28.20 32.15
CA LEU A 15 -32.69 27.51 31.08
C LEU A 15 -31.88 28.50 30.22
N VAL A 16 -32.40 29.70 29.98
CA VAL A 16 -31.70 30.77 29.23
C VAL A 16 -30.54 31.36 30.06
N ALA A 17 -30.71 31.52 31.36
CA ALA A 17 -29.66 32.01 32.26
C ALA A 17 -28.47 31.02 32.37
N ALA A 18 -28.71 29.71 32.26
CA ALA A 18 -27.66 28.69 32.28
C ALA A 18 -26.80 28.68 31.01
N LEU A 19 -27.34 29.12 29.87
CA LEU A 19 -26.62 29.20 28.60
C LEU A 19 -25.73 30.45 28.45
N CYS A 20 -25.93 31.49 29.26
CA CYS A 20 -25.11 32.71 29.22
C CYS A 20 -23.91 32.71 30.15
N ALA A 21 -23.73 31.68 31.02
CA ALA A 21 -22.62 31.58 31.95
C ALA A 21 -21.41 30.85 31.37
N GLY A 22 -21.43 30.44 30.11
CA GLY A 22 -20.41 29.62 29.46
C GLY A 22 -19.41 30.34 28.57
N CYS A 23 -19.37 31.68 28.50
CA CYS A 23 -18.39 32.41 27.68
C CYS A 23 -17.63 33.44 28.49
N GLY A 24 -16.70 32.98 29.26
CA GLY A 24 -15.67 33.80 29.91
C GLY A 24 -14.28 33.21 29.64
N SER A 25 -13.83 33.25 28.39
CA SER A 25 -12.45 32.90 28.04
C SER A 25 -11.57 34.14 28.22
N THR A 26 -10.82 34.19 29.29
CA THR A 26 -9.65 35.06 29.42
C THR A 26 -8.63 34.60 28.37
N PRO A 27 -8.00 35.48 27.59
CA PRO A 27 -6.88 35.07 26.72
C PRO A 27 -5.68 34.75 27.60
N THR A 28 -5.44 33.46 27.81
CA THR A 28 -4.16 32.95 28.30
C THR A 28 -3.14 33.10 27.16
N PRO A 29 -1.90 33.52 27.43
CA PRO A 29 -0.84 33.52 26.42
C PRO A 29 -0.68 32.12 25.82
N ALA A 30 -0.39 32.07 24.52
CA ALA A 30 -0.14 30.85 23.80
C ALA A 30 0.97 30.05 24.51
N ASP A 31 0.56 29.03 25.25
CA ASP A 31 1.46 27.96 25.62
C ASP A 31 1.74 27.14 24.36
N ASP A 32 3.00 27.05 24.08
CA ASP A 32 3.67 26.16 23.15
C ASP A 32 3.01 24.77 23.22
N ASP A 33 2.27 24.41 22.16
CA ASP A 33 1.63 23.09 22.01
C ASP A 33 2.77 22.06 21.79
N SER A 34 3.48 21.80 22.86
CA SER A 34 4.29 20.59 22.97
C SER A 34 3.32 19.43 22.99
N THR A 35 2.98 18.95 21.80
CA THR A 35 2.39 17.63 21.65
C THR A 35 3.34 16.65 22.31
N THR A 36 3.11 16.34 23.57
CA THR A 36 3.78 15.25 24.26
C THR A 36 3.28 13.98 23.60
N THR A 37 3.89 13.61 22.46
CA THR A 37 3.75 12.27 21.91
C THR A 37 4.30 11.34 22.97
N THR A 38 3.41 10.71 23.72
CA THR A 38 3.76 9.53 24.52
C THR A 38 4.48 8.61 23.56
N PRO A 39 5.70 8.13 23.86
CA PRO A 39 6.37 7.16 22.98
C PRO A 39 5.42 5.98 22.80
N GLU A 40 4.96 5.74 21.57
CA GLU A 40 4.20 4.53 21.26
C GLU A 40 5.11 3.33 21.58
N GLU A 41 4.59 2.35 22.30
CA GLU A 41 5.34 1.13 22.57
C GLU A 41 5.66 0.43 21.23
N PRO A 42 6.89 -0.11 21.08
CA PRO A 42 7.26 -0.82 19.85
C PRO A 42 6.27 -1.96 19.56
N VAL A 43 5.79 -2.02 18.33
CA VAL A 43 4.91 -3.10 17.86
C VAL A 43 5.63 -4.03 16.91
N THR A 44 5.18 -5.27 16.83
CA THR A 44 5.64 -6.21 15.80
C THR A 44 4.78 -6.04 14.56
N VAL A 45 5.42 -5.77 13.42
CA VAL A 45 4.79 -5.63 12.10
C VAL A 45 5.19 -6.81 11.23
N ARG A 46 4.22 -7.60 10.78
CA ARG A 46 4.45 -8.79 9.95
C ARG A 46 4.41 -8.39 8.47
N LEU A 47 5.57 -8.50 7.83
CA LEU A 47 5.77 -8.14 6.43
C LEU A 47 5.80 -9.38 5.54
N GLY A 48 5.14 -9.32 4.40
CA GLY A 48 5.28 -10.29 3.32
C GLY A 48 5.87 -9.64 2.07
N GLY A 49 6.66 -10.39 1.30
CA GLY A 49 7.17 -9.91 0.03
C GLY A 49 7.56 -11.02 -0.93
N LEU A 50 7.51 -10.72 -2.22
CA LEU A 50 7.92 -11.66 -3.26
C LEU A 50 9.43 -11.60 -3.48
N LYS A 51 10.03 -12.71 -3.86
CA LYS A 51 11.43 -12.75 -4.34
C LYS A 51 11.57 -11.82 -5.55
N GLY A 52 12.56 -10.94 -5.50
CA GLY A 52 12.85 -10.00 -6.57
C GLY A 52 12.55 -8.54 -6.23
N PRO A 53 12.26 -7.70 -7.23
CA PRO A 53 12.19 -6.24 -7.09
C PRO A 53 11.22 -5.74 -6.03
N THR A 54 10.07 -6.39 -5.85
CA THR A 54 9.08 -6.01 -4.85
C THR A 54 9.62 -6.00 -3.42
N SER A 55 10.50 -6.94 -3.09
CA SER A 55 11.16 -7.00 -1.77
C SER A 55 12.44 -6.16 -1.69
N MET A 56 13.08 -5.87 -2.82
CA MET A 56 14.32 -5.07 -2.84
C MET A 56 14.10 -3.67 -2.30
N GLY A 57 12.93 -3.08 -2.49
CA GLY A 57 12.57 -1.77 -1.93
C GLY A 57 12.53 -1.73 -0.39
N MET A 58 12.44 -2.89 0.26
CA MET A 58 12.40 -3.00 1.72
C MET A 58 13.74 -3.35 2.37
N VAL A 59 14.81 -3.60 1.57
CA VAL A 59 16.11 -4.10 2.06
C VAL A 59 16.70 -3.21 3.15
N LYS A 60 16.59 -1.88 3.01
CA LYS A 60 17.10 -0.94 4.02
C LYS A 60 16.35 -1.09 5.35
N LEU A 61 15.02 -1.18 5.32
CA LEU A 61 14.20 -1.39 6.51
C LEU A 61 14.57 -2.70 7.22
N LEU A 62 14.68 -3.79 6.46
CA LEU A 62 15.03 -5.10 7.01
C LEU A 62 16.44 -5.11 7.62
N SER A 63 17.41 -4.50 6.95
CA SER A 63 18.78 -4.37 7.48
C SER A 63 18.84 -3.51 8.76
N ASP A 64 18.05 -2.45 8.84
CA ASP A 64 17.98 -1.63 10.05
C ASP A 64 17.26 -2.36 11.19
N ASN A 65 16.24 -3.14 10.88
CA ASN A 65 15.56 -4.00 11.84
C ASN A 65 16.51 -5.04 12.44
N ASP A 66 17.29 -5.73 11.62
CA ASP A 66 18.28 -6.71 12.06
C ASP A 66 19.38 -6.07 12.93
N ALA A 67 19.68 -4.81 12.67
CA ALA A 67 20.64 -4.02 13.45
C ALA A 67 20.02 -3.35 14.70
N GLY A 68 18.74 -3.57 14.99
CA GLY A 68 18.03 -2.97 16.12
C GLY A 68 17.89 -1.44 16.04
N LYS A 69 17.85 -0.88 14.83
CA LYS A 69 17.77 0.57 14.56
C LYS A 69 16.36 1.07 14.25
N THR A 70 15.39 0.18 14.18
CA THR A 70 13.99 0.52 13.95
C THR A 70 13.24 0.68 15.28
N THR A 71 12.24 1.56 15.30
CA THR A 71 11.36 1.73 16.46
C THR A 71 10.49 0.48 16.66
N ASN A 72 9.92 -0.05 15.57
CA ASN A 72 9.11 -1.26 15.58
C ASN A 72 9.98 -2.49 15.26
N HIS A 73 9.51 -3.66 15.63
CA HIS A 73 10.08 -4.93 15.21
C HIS A 73 9.39 -5.43 13.94
N TYR A 74 10.16 -5.86 12.93
CA TYR A 74 9.64 -6.34 11.66
C TYR A 74 9.95 -7.81 11.45
N GLU A 75 8.90 -8.62 11.30
CA GLU A 75 9.00 -10.04 10.93
C GLU A 75 8.76 -10.18 9.43
N PHE A 76 9.76 -10.63 8.68
CA PHE A 76 9.67 -10.71 7.22
C PHE A 76 9.52 -12.14 6.71
N SER A 77 8.50 -12.37 5.89
CA SER A 77 8.23 -13.63 5.16
C SER A 77 8.41 -13.41 3.67
N MET A 78 9.31 -14.18 3.06
CA MET A 78 9.56 -14.13 1.61
C MET A 78 8.95 -15.36 0.93
N ALA A 79 8.27 -15.15 -0.21
CA ALA A 79 7.69 -16.21 -1.03
C ALA A 79 8.10 -16.11 -2.50
N GLY A 80 7.98 -17.22 -3.22
CA GLY A 80 8.24 -17.29 -4.66
C GLY A 80 7.08 -16.77 -5.50
N SER A 81 5.87 -16.91 -5.00
CA SER A 81 4.64 -16.48 -5.67
C SER A 81 3.68 -15.75 -4.73
N ALA A 82 2.79 -14.97 -5.30
CA ALA A 82 1.77 -14.23 -4.55
C ALA A 82 0.74 -15.15 -3.88
N ASP A 83 0.48 -16.31 -4.47
CA ASP A 83 -0.51 -17.28 -3.96
C ASP A 83 -0.15 -17.83 -2.58
N GLU A 84 1.14 -17.79 -2.22
CA GLU A 84 1.62 -18.19 -0.89
C GLU A 84 1.33 -17.14 0.20
N LEU A 85 1.30 -15.86 -0.16
CA LEU A 85 1.19 -14.74 0.78
C LEU A 85 -0.19 -14.10 0.81
N THR A 86 -0.91 -14.10 -0.31
CA THR A 86 -2.26 -13.52 -0.42
C THR A 86 -3.24 -14.07 0.62
N PRO A 87 -3.36 -15.39 0.81
CA PRO A 87 -4.23 -15.95 1.85
C PRO A 87 -3.83 -15.50 3.26
N LYS A 88 -2.51 -15.41 3.53
CA LYS A 88 -2.02 -14.96 4.84
C LYS A 88 -2.42 -13.50 5.11
N MET A 89 -2.32 -12.64 4.10
CA MET A 89 -2.75 -11.24 4.21
C MET A 89 -4.24 -11.14 4.52
N LEU A 90 -5.08 -11.84 3.75
CA LEU A 90 -6.55 -11.79 3.90
C LEU A 90 -7.04 -12.43 5.22
N GLN A 91 -6.26 -13.35 5.81
CA GLN A 91 -6.54 -13.98 7.10
C GLN A 91 -5.95 -13.20 8.28
N GLY A 92 -5.36 -12.05 8.07
CA GLY A 92 -4.72 -11.24 9.11
C GLY A 92 -3.40 -11.82 9.64
N GLY A 93 -2.75 -12.71 8.88
CA GLY A 93 -1.42 -13.25 9.20
C GLY A 93 -0.27 -12.35 8.76
N LEU A 94 -0.54 -11.32 7.96
CA LEU A 94 0.39 -10.27 7.56
C LEU A 94 -0.28 -8.91 7.76
N ASP A 95 0.51 -7.91 8.11
CA ASP A 95 0.07 -6.53 8.28
C ASP A 95 0.37 -5.70 7.02
N ILE A 96 1.49 -5.98 6.35
CA ILE A 96 1.91 -5.32 5.10
C ILE A 96 2.39 -6.38 4.12
N LEU A 97 2.01 -6.23 2.85
CA LEU A 97 2.39 -7.11 1.76
C LEU A 97 2.94 -6.32 0.57
N ALA A 98 4.17 -6.62 0.16
CA ALA A 98 4.78 -6.06 -1.04
C ALA A 98 4.50 -6.98 -2.24
N VAL A 99 3.70 -6.48 -3.18
CA VAL A 99 3.26 -7.20 -4.39
C VAL A 99 3.23 -6.26 -5.60
N PRO A 100 3.16 -6.80 -6.82
CA PRO A 100 2.86 -5.98 -7.99
C PRO A 100 1.53 -5.22 -7.84
N VAL A 101 1.51 -3.99 -8.32
CA VAL A 101 0.39 -3.05 -8.13
C VAL A 101 -0.95 -3.57 -8.65
N ASN A 102 -0.94 -4.31 -9.77
CA ASN A 102 -2.14 -4.94 -10.31
C ASN A 102 -2.75 -5.95 -9.34
N LEU A 103 -1.93 -6.73 -8.63
CA LEU A 103 -2.41 -7.65 -7.60
C LEU A 103 -2.97 -6.89 -6.40
N GLY A 104 -2.38 -5.75 -6.03
CA GLY A 104 -2.92 -4.88 -5.00
C GLY A 104 -4.36 -4.45 -5.28
N SER A 105 -4.68 -4.09 -6.54
CA SER A 105 -6.05 -3.74 -6.93
C SER A 105 -6.99 -4.95 -6.92
N VAL A 106 -6.51 -6.14 -7.29
CA VAL A 106 -7.28 -7.39 -7.18
C VAL A 106 -7.61 -7.70 -5.73
N LEU A 107 -6.63 -7.58 -4.82
CA LEU A 107 -6.83 -7.77 -3.39
C LEU A 107 -7.84 -6.78 -2.80
N TYR A 108 -7.73 -5.51 -3.18
CA TYR A 108 -8.67 -4.46 -2.76
C TYR A 108 -10.11 -4.82 -3.16
N ASN A 109 -10.33 -5.18 -4.43
CA ASN A 109 -11.66 -5.51 -4.93
C ASN A 109 -12.21 -6.81 -4.31
N ASN A 110 -11.38 -7.82 -4.09
CA ASN A 110 -11.81 -9.11 -3.56
C ASN A 110 -11.99 -9.11 -2.03
N SER A 111 -11.55 -8.06 -1.34
CA SER A 111 -11.67 -7.91 0.11
C SER A 111 -12.63 -6.79 0.52
N ASP A 112 -13.46 -6.30 -0.40
CA ASP A 112 -14.36 -5.17 -0.17
C ASP A 112 -13.64 -3.94 0.42
N GLY A 113 -12.42 -3.67 -0.05
CA GLY A 113 -11.60 -2.55 0.41
C GLY A 113 -10.90 -2.73 1.75
N ALA A 114 -10.80 -3.97 2.27
CA ALA A 114 -10.12 -4.23 3.54
C ALA A 114 -8.60 -4.01 3.48
N VAL A 115 -8.01 -3.92 2.28
CA VAL A 115 -6.59 -3.57 2.09
C VAL A 115 -6.45 -2.16 1.54
N GLN A 116 -5.32 -1.50 1.82
CA GLN A 116 -5.01 -0.16 1.34
C GLN A 116 -3.63 -0.13 0.69
N LEU A 117 -3.47 0.68 -0.36
CA LEU A 117 -2.15 0.96 -0.92
C LEU A 117 -1.44 1.99 -0.03
N LEU A 118 -0.33 1.59 0.57
CA LEU A 118 0.48 2.47 1.42
C LEU A 118 1.51 3.26 0.60
N ALA A 119 2.22 2.59 -0.31
CA ALA A 119 3.26 3.19 -1.12
C ALA A 119 3.58 2.34 -2.34
N VAL A 120 4.21 2.97 -3.34
CA VAL A 120 4.92 2.27 -4.41
C VAL A 120 6.41 2.31 -4.05
N ASN A 121 6.97 1.18 -3.66
CA ASN A 121 8.32 1.08 -3.12
C ASN A 121 9.41 0.87 -4.17
N THR A 122 9.05 0.48 -5.41
CA THR A 122 10.00 0.16 -6.47
C THR A 122 9.41 0.54 -7.83
N LEU A 123 10.19 1.23 -8.65
CA LEU A 123 9.82 1.68 -10.00
C LEU A 123 10.87 1.25 -11.03
N GLY A 124 10.46 1.07 -12.30
CA GLY A 124 11.36 0.88 -13.44
C GLY A 124 12.22 -0.37 -13.36
N VAL A 125 11.64 -1.51 -13.01
CA VAL A 125 12.35 -2.77 -12.70
C VAL A 125 12.35 -3.79 -13.83
N ILE A 126 11.72 -3.49 -14.98
CA ILE A 126 11.58 -4.45 -16.09
C ILE A 126 12.54 -4.06 -17.21
N TYR A 127 13.35 -5.00 -17.65
CA TYR A 127 14.32 -4.85 -18.71
C TYR A 127 14.25 -6.05 -19.64
N LEU A 128 14.39 -5.81 -20.97
CA LEU A 128 14.63 -6.83 -21.95
C LEU A 128 16.14 -6.98 -22.09
N VAL A 129 16.65 -8.22 -22.00
CA VAL A 129 18.09 -8.52 -22.08
C VAL A 129 18.31 -9.60 -23.11
N GLU A 130 19.31 -9.43 -23.98
CA GLU A 130 19.78 -10.45 -24.90
C GLU A 130 21.05 -11.09 -24.37
N LYS A 131 21.14 -12.44 -24.44
CA LYS A 131 22.34 -13.18 -24.07
C LYS A 131 23.07 -13.67 -25.30
N GLY A 132 24.36 -13.32 -25.42
CA GLY A 132 25.29 -13.88 -26.39
C GLY A 132 25.29 -13.20 -27.75
N GLY A 133 24.61 -12.07 -27.92
CA GLY A 133 24.56 -11.35 -29.18
C GLY A 133 24.18 -9.89 -29.02
N GLN A 134 24.03 -9.25 -30.15
CA GLN A 134 23.41 -7.91 -30.31
C GLN A 134 22.53 -7.95 -31.56
N THR A 135 21.59 -8.90 -31.59
CA THR A 135 20.68 -9.10 -32.72
C THR A 135 19.38 -8.34 -32.52
N VAL A 136 19.03 -8.07 -31.27
CA VAL A 136 17.86 -7.25 -30.91
C VAL A 136 18.27 -5.79 -30.91
N THR A 137 17.97 -5.10 -32.01
CA THR A 137 18.30 -3.68 -32.20
C THR A 137 17.10 -2.77 -32.11
N ASP A 138 15.92 -3.30 -32.32
CA ASP A 138 14.61 -2.62 -32.24
C ASP A 138 13.50 -3.65 -31.98
N TRP A 139 12.28 -3.18 -31.83
CA TRP A 139 11.12 -4.05 -31.58
C TRP A 139 10.86 -5.04 -32.72
N ASN A 140 11.04 -4.65 -33.98
CA ASN A 140 10.81 -5.53 -35.13
C ASN A 140 11.78 -6.71 -35.17
N SER A 141 12.99 -6.56 -34.64
CA SER A 141 13.98 -7.62 -34.57
C SER A 141 13.60 -8.72 -33.56
N LEU A 142 12.59 -8.53 -32.74
CA LEU A 142 12.00 -9.56 -31.87
C LEU A 142 11.11 -10.55 -32.63
N LYS A 143 10.72 -10.22 -33.86
CA LYS A 143 9.83 -11.10 -34.65
C LYS A 143 10.45 -12.47 -34.88
N GLY A 144 9.69 -13.51 -34.50
CA GLY A 144 10.16 -14.91 -34.55
C GLY A 144 11.10 -15.31 -33.42
N GLN A 145 11.39 -14.42 -32.47
CA GLN A 145 12.25 -14.74 -31.33
C GLN A 145 11.47 -15.36 -30.16
N THR A 146 12.17 -16.09 -29.31
CA THR A 146 11.65 -16.58 -28.03
C THR A 146 12.05 -15.62 -26.91
N ILE A 147 11.08 -15.15 -26.15
CA ILE A 147 11.26 -14.27 -24.98
C ILE A 147 10.94 -15.08 -23.74
N TYR A 148 11.95 -15.31 -22.88
CA TYR A 148 11.76 -15.93 -21.58
C TYR A 148 11.31 -14.87 -20.59
N ALA A 149 10.06 -14.94 -20.15
CA ALA A 149 9.45 -13.96 -19.27
C ALA A 149 9.14 -14.56 -17.90
N THR A 150 9.14 -13.72 -16.88
CA THR A 150 8.68 -14.07 -15.54
C THR A 150 7.43 -13.30 -15.18
N GLY A 151 6.70 -13.76 -14.16
CA GLY A 151 5.58 -13.01 -13.63
C GLY A 151 4.29 -13.14 -14.45
N LYS A 152 3.98 -14.34 -14.94
CA LYS A 152 2.71 -14.66 -15.58
C LYS A 152 1.54 -14.24 -14.69
N GLY A 153 0.52 -13.59 -15.26
CA GLY A 153 -0.60 -13.01 -14.54
C GLY A 153 -0.27 -11.75 -13.74
N SER A 154 0.91 -11.14 -13.95
CA SER A 154 1.33 -9.95 -13.21
C SER A 154 1.93 -8.88 -14.12
N THR A 155 2.38 -7.76 -13.54
CA THR A 155 2.87 -6.59 -14.27
C THR A 155 3.87 -6.89 -15.39
N PRO A 156 4.87 -7.79 -15.24
CA PRO A 156 5.79 -8.06 -16.34
C PRO A 156 5.12 -8.58 -17.61
N GLU A 157 4.18 -9.51 -17.49
CA GLU A 157 3.47 -10.04 -18.65
C GLU A 157 2.63 -8.96 -19.34
N TYR A 158 1.84 -8.20 -18.57
CA TYR A 158 1.00 -7.14 -19.14
C TYR A 158 1.83 -6.04 -19.79
N ALA A 159 2.96 -5.66 -19.19
CA ALA A 159 3.86 -4.67 -19.74
C ALA A 159 4.52 -5.15 -21.03
N LEU A 160 4.96 -6.42 -21.10
CA LEU A 160 5.55 -7.00 -22.30
C LEU A 160 4.53 -7.01 -23.45
N ASN A 161 3.32 -7.53 -23.20
CA ASN A 161 2.28 -7.60 -24.21
C ASN A 161 1.93 -6.21 -24.73
N TYR A 162 1.69 -5.25 -23.83
CA TYR A 162 1.41 -3.86 -24.20
C TYR A 162 2.51 -3.25 -25.09
N LEU A 163 3.79 -3.45 -24.70
CA LEU A 163 4.91 -2.89 -25.45
C LEU A 163 5.09 -3.55 -26.83
N LEU A 164 4.82 -4.85 -26.94
CA LEU A 164 4.84 -5.54 -28.23
C LEU A 164 3.74 -4.97 -29.13
N GLU A 165 2.51 -4.87 -28.66
CA GLU A 165 1.35 -4.36 -29.40
C GLU A 165 1.56 -2.89 -29.84
N GLU A 166 2.04 -2.02 -28.96
CA GLU A 166 2.32 -0.61 -29.28
C GLU A 166 3.45 -0.44 -30.31
N ASN A 167 4.30 -1.47 -30.47
CA ASN A 167 5.35 -1.48 -31.49
C ASN A 167 4.98 -2.35 -32.72
N GLY A 168 3.71 -2.70 -32.88
CA GLY A 168 3.19 -3.38 -34.07
C GLY A 168 3.49 -4.88 -34.13
N LEU A 169 3.76 -5.52 -33.01
CA LEU A 169 3.95 -6.96 -32.89
C LEU A 169 2.76 -7.59 -32.16
N ASP A 170 2.28 -8.71 -32.69
CA ASP A 170 1.27 -9.54 -32.01
C ASP A 170 1.99 -10.48 -31.02
N PRO A 171 1.74 -10.35 -29.70
CA PRO A 171 2.37 -11.20 -28.70
C PRO A 171 2.10 -12.71 -28.87
N ALA A 172 0.96 -13.05 -29.52
CA ALA A 172 0.57 -14.43 -29.72
C ALA A 172 1.07 -15.04 -31.06
N ALA A 173 1.42 -14.20 -32.04
CA ALA A 173 1.75 -14.63 -33.38
C ALA A 173 3.20 -14.30 -33.81
N ASP A 174 3.71 -13.15 -33.38
CA ASP A 174 5.01 -12.65 -33.84
C ASP A 174 6.19 -13.04 -32.96
N VAL A 175 5.95 -13.45 -31.71
CA VAL A 175 6.98 -13.90 -30.77
C VAL A 175 6.54 -15.18 -30.05
N THR A 176 7.49 -15.90 -29.45
CA THR A 176 7.16 -16.98 -28.52
C THR A 176 7.49 -16.50 -27.10
N ILE A 177 6.49 -16.46 -26.21
CA ILE A 177 6.70 -16.07 -24.80
C ILE A 177 6.63 -17.32 -23.93
N GLU A 178 7.71 -17.61 -23.19
CA GLU A 178 7.88 -18.74 -22.27
C GLU A 178 8.17 -18.28 -20.86
#